data_b97bb70d6bdfb9cde1874ce11f1d00b0
#
_entry.id   b97bb70d6bdfb9cde1874ce11f1d00b0
#
_cell.length_a   1.000
_cell.length_b   1.000
_cell.length_c   1.000
_cell.angle_alpha   90.00
_cell.angle_beta   90.00
_cell.angle_gamma   90.00
#
_symmetry.space_group_name_H-M   'P 1'
#
loop_
_entity.id
_entity.type
_entity.pdbx_description
1 polymer ?
#
loop_
_entity_poly.entity_id
_entity_poly.type
_entity_poly.pdbx_seq_one_letter_code
_entity_poly.pdbx_strand_id
1 'polypeptide(L)'
;MKFLRLLVLLLVIPAYAQQGGMWIPSLLKGMNETEMKNLGMKMKASDIYDVNKSSLKDAVPHFNGGCTSEVISDQGLLLTNHHCGFGQIQSHSSVEHDYLTDGFWAKTLADELPNEDLEVTFIVKIEDVTTQILN
;
A
#
# COMPACT_ATOMS: atom_id res chain seq x y z
N MET A 1 20.03 -45.18 23.77
CA MET A 1 20.16 -44.60 22.41
C MET A 1 18.88 -44.62 21.57
N LYS A 2 17.95 -45.60 21.71
CA LYS A 2 16.67 -45.62 20.94
C LYS A 2 15.69 -44.49 21.36
N PHE A 3 15.64 -44.17 22.67
CA PHE A 3 14.79 -43.07 23.17
C PHE A 3 15.25 -41.67 22.71
N LEU A 4 16.55 -41.46 22.54
CA LEU A 4 17.09 -40.17 22.05
C LEU A 4 16.71 -39.93 20.59
N ARG A 5 16.63 -40.98 19.76
CA ARG A 5 16.20 -40.86 18.37
C ARG A 5 14.69 -40.55 18.24
N LEU A 6 13.88 -41.07 19.17
CA LEU A 6 12.44 -40.77 19.23
C LEU A 6 12.19 -39.32 19.66
N LEU A 7 13.01 -38.79 20.58
CA LEU A 7 12.91 -37.40 21.04
C LEU A 7 13.25 -36.39 19.92
N VAL A 8 14.23 -36.71 19.07
CA VAL A 8 14.61 -35.87 17.92
C VAL A 8 13.51 -35.85 16.87
N LEU A 9 12.77 -36.94 16.67
CA LEU A 9 11.63 -36.99 15.75
C LEU A 9 10.41 -36.18 16.24
N LEU A 10 10.25 -36.00 17.54
CA LEU A 10 9.19 -35.19 18.12
C LEU A 10 9.48 -33.67 18.08
N LEU A 11 10.73 -33.27 17.78
CA LEU A 11 11.15 -31.88 17.64
C LEU A 11 11.04 -31.34 16.21
N VAL A 12 10.55 -32.11 15.24
CA VAL A 12 10.13 -31.59 13.95
C VAL A 12 8.77 -30.92 14.14
N ILE A 13 8.77 -29.79 14.84
CA ILE A 13 7.66 -28.85 14.81
C ILE A 13 7.60 -28.39 13.34
N PRO A 14 6.47 -28.59 12.63
CA PRO A 14 6.32 -28.00 11.32
C PRO A 14 6.53 -26.50 11.49
N ALA A 15 7.62 -25.98 10.98
CA ALA A 15 7.78 -24.54 10.83
C ALA A 15 6.71 -24.13 9.83
N TYR A 16 5.56 -23.67 10.34
CA TYR A 16 4.60 -22.97 9.50
C TYR A 16 5.34 -21.75 8.98
N ALA A 17 5.77 -21.81 7.73
CA ALA A 17 6.32 -20.67 7.05
C ALA A 17 5.26 -19.58 7.15
N GLN A 18 5.64 -18.45 7.73
CA GLN A 18 4.74 -17.31 7.85
C GLN A 18 4.27 -16.96 6.44
N GLN A 19 2.97 -16.97 6.24
CA GLN A 19 2.33 -16.71 4.95
C GLN A 19 2.48 -15.23 4.63
N GLY A 20 3.65 -14.82 4.17
CA GLY A 20 3.98 -13.46 3.80
C GLY A 20 4.41 -13.37 2.35
N GLY A 21 4.36 -12.17 1.78
CA GLY A 21 4.83 -11.92 0.43
C GLY A 21 4.30 -10.61 -0.14
N MET A 22 4.87 -10.20 -1.25
CA MET A 22 4.37 -9.11 -2.07
C MET A 22 3.61 -9.72 -3.25
N TRP A 23 2.28 -9.71 -3.15
CA TRP A 23 1.42 -10.32 -4.14
C TRP A 23 0.97 -9.32 -5.19
N ILE A 24 0.97 -9.72 -6.46
CA ILE A 24 0.46 -8.88 -7.55
C ILE A 24 -1.07 -8.84 -7.46
N PRO A 25 -1.70 -7.67 -7.26
CA PRO A 25 -3.14 -7.57 -7.01
C PRO A 25 -4.01 -8.20 -8.09
N SER A 26 -3.62 -8.11 -9.36
CA SER A 26 -4.35 -8.71 -10.49
C SER A 26 -4.38 -10.24 -10.46
N LEU A 27 -3.46 -10.89 -9.74
CA LEU A 27 -3.33 -12.35 -9.64
C LEU A 27 -3.95 -12.94 -8.36
N LEU A 28 -4.36 -12.11 -7.40
CA LEU A 28 -4.87 -12.55 -6.09
C LEU A 28 -5.98 -13.60 -6.18
N LYS A 29 -6.92 -13.42 -7.10
CA LYS A 29 -8.06 -14.35 -7.29
C LYS A 29 -7.60 -15.79 -7.59
N GLY A 30 -6.56 -15.94 -8.37
CA GLY A 30 -6.06 -17.25 -8.78
C GLY A 30 -5.02 -17.83 -7.83
N MET A 31 -4.30 -17.01 -7.11
CA MET A 31 -3.15 -17.43 -6.29
C MET A 31 -3.48 -17.53 -4.80
N ASN A 32 -4.05 -16.50 -4.22
CA ASN A 32 -4.06 -16.32 -2.77
C ASN A 32 -5.45 -16.17 -2.15
N GLU A 33 -6.50 -15.87 -2.92
CA GLU A 33 -7.82 -15.52 -2.36
C GLU A 33 -8.36 -16.60 -1.41
N THR A 34 -8.23 -17.88 -1.78
CA THR A 34 -8.71 -18.99 -0.95
C THR A 34 -7.99 -19.03 0.40
N GLU A 35 -6.68 -18.87 0.39
CA GLU A 35 -5.87 -18.89 1.59
C GLU A 35 -6.16 -17.67 2.48
N MET A 36 -6.22 -16.48 1.90
CA MET A 36 -6.58 -15.25 2.61
C MET A 36 -7.96 -15.37 3.28
N LYS A 37 -8.93 -16.02 2.62
CA LYS A 37 -10.24 -16.31 3.21
C LYS A 37 -10.17 -17.29 4.37
N ASN A 38 -9.34 -18.33 4.26
CA ASN A 38 -9.13 -19.28 5.36
C ASN A 38 -8.48 -18.60 6.57
N LEU A 39 -7.66 -17.57 6.35
CA LEU A 39 -7.08 -16.73 7.40
C LEU A 39 -8.05 -15.65 7.94
N GLY A 40 -9.27 -15.58 7.40
CA GLY A 40 -10.33 -14.69 7.91
C GLY A 40 -10.66 -13.48 7.03
N MET A 41 -10.07 -13.34 5.85
CA MET A 41 -10.41 -12.25 4.92
C MET A 41 -11.89 -12.33 4.53
N LYS A 42 -12.61 -11.23 4.69
CA LYS A 42 -14.04 -11.10 4.31
C LYS A 42 -14.24 -10.52 2.92
N MET A 43 -13.25 -9.83 2.40
CA MET A 43 -13.25 -9.23 1.06
C MET A 43 -13.07 -10.29 -0.02
N LYS A 44 -13.45 -9.96 -1.24
CA LYS A 44 -13.08 -10.73 -2.45
C LYS A 44 -11.83 -10.11 -3.06
N ALA A 45 -11.10 -10.89 -3.84
CA ALA A 45 -9.96 -10.37 -4.62
C ALA A 45 -10.38 -9.19 -5.53
N SER A 46 -11.61 -9.21 -6.07
CA SER A 46 -12.16 -8.12 -6.87
C SER A 46 -12.49 -6.83 -6.09
N ASP A 47 -12.57 -6.89 -4.76
CA ASP A 47 -12.74 -5.70 -3.93
C ASP A 47 -11.38 -5.01 -3.69
N ILE A 48 -10.29 -5.77 -3.87
CA ILE A 48 -8.92 -5.26 -3.78
C ILE A 48 -8.46 -4.71 -5.13
N TYR A 49 -8.68 -5.47 -6.21
CA TYR A 49 -8.31 -5.08 -7.56
C TYR A 49 -9.38 -5.46 -8.58
N ASP A 50 -9.92 -4.47 -9.26
CA ASP A 50 -10.84 -4.64 -10.39
C ASP A 50 -10.61 -3.49 -11.40
N VAL A 51 -10.64 -3.79 -12.69
CA VAL A 51 -10.47 -2.78 -13.76
C VAL A 51 -11.79 -2.23 -14.28
N ASN A 52 -12.92 -2.90 -13.98
CA ASN A 52 -14.24 -2.55 -14.51
C ASN A 52 -15.13 -1.85 -13.46
N LYS A 53 -14.74 -1.88 -12.20
CA LYS A 53 -15.46 -1.23 -11.09
C LYS A 53 -14.48 -0.71 -10.06
N SER A 54 -14.95 0.20 -9.22
CA SER A 54 -14.17 0.70 -8.09
C SER A 54 -13.73 -0.42 -7.16
N SER A 55 -12.49 -0.36 -6.73
CA SER A 55 -11.84 -1.31 -5.84
C SER A 55 -10.79 -0.60 -4.99
N LEU A 56 -10.20 -1.29 -4.03
CA LEU A 56 -9.20 -0.71 -3.12
C LEU A 56 -8.01 -0.06 -3.86
N LYS A 57 -7.66 -0.57 -5.06
CA LYS A 57 -6.59 0.04 -5.88
C LYS A 57 -6.82 1.53 -6.17
N ASP A 58 -8.09 1.96 -6.26
CA ASP A 58 -8.45 3.35 -6.59
C ASP A 58 -8.31 4.29 -5.38
N ALA A 59 -8.11 3.73 -4.18
CA ALA A 59 -7.85 4.49 -2.96
C ALA A 59 -6.35 4.57 -2.61
N VAL A 60 -5.48 3.90 -3.36
CA VAL A 60 -4.04 3.80 -3.04
C VAL A 60 -3.19 4.30 -4.22
N PRO A 61 -3.06 5.63 -4.40
CA PRO A 61 -2.22 6.19 -5.45
C PRO A 61 -0.74 6.21 -5.06
N HIS A 62 0.09 6.24 -6.08
CA HIS A 62 1.52 6.51 -5.96
C HIS A 62 1.73 8.01 -5.79
N PHE A 63 2.40 8.42 -4.73
CA PHE A 63 2.60 9.81 -4.34
C PHE A 63 3.98 10.30 -4.80
N ASN A 64 4.00 11.39 -5.56
CA ASN A 64 5.19 12.12 -5.99
C ASN A 64 6.33 11.21 -6.53
N GLY A 65 5.98 10.19 -7.31
CA GLY A 65 6.95 9.29 -7.96
C GLY A 65 7.76 8.37 -7.05
N GLY A 66 7.56 8.37 -5.74
CA GLY A 66 8.38 7.59 -4.81
C GLY A 66 7.69 6.99 -3.61
N CYS A 67 6.50 7.45 -3.27
CA CYS A 67 5.78 7.01 -2.07
C CYS A 67 4.40 6.43 -2.39
N THR A 68 3.80 5.78 -1.40
CA THR A 68 2.40 5.38 -1.42
C THR A 68 1.59 6.36 -0.59
N SER A 69 0.34 6.59 -0.98
CA SER A 69 -0.63 7.38 -0.22
C SER A 69 -2.00 6.73 -0.26
N GLU A 70 -2.90 7.17 0.60
CA GLU A 70 -4.28 6.70 0.68
C GLU A 70 -5.26 7.86 0.56
N VAL A 71 -6.21 7.75 -0.35
CA VAL A 71 -7.34 8.68 -0.47
C VAL A 71 -8.37 8.34 0.61
N ILE A 72 -8.68 9.29 1.48
CA ILE A 72 -9.57 9.08 2.62
C ILE A 72 -10.83 9.94 2.59
N SER A 73 -11.02 10.75 1.54
CA SER A 73 -12.26 11.52 1.36
C SER A 73 -12.66 11.58 -0.11
N ASP A 74 -13.91 11.94 -0.35
CA ASP A 74 -14.47 12.20 -1.68
C ASP A 74 -13.99 13.56 -2.29
N GLN A 75 -13.31 14.37 -1.49
CA GLN A 75 -12.72 15.65 -1.90
C GLN A 75 -11.21 15.54 -2.16
N GLY A 76 -10.65 14.33 -2.16
CA GLY A 76 -9.24 14.09 -2.49
C GLY A 76 -8.26 14.27 -1.33
N LEU A 77 -8.72 14.26 -0.06
CA LEU A 77 -7.80 14.26 1.07
C LEU A 77 -6.97 12.97 1.05
N LEU A 78 -5.65 13.15 1.11
CA LEU A 78 -4.67 12.07 1.08
C LEU A 78 -3.92 11.96 2.40
N LEU A 79 -3.65 10.73 2.81
CA LEU A 79 -2.67 10.42 3.86
C LEU A 79 -1.42 9.84 3.22
N THR A 80 -0.26 10.23 3.74
CA THR A 80 1.04 9.64 3.39
C THR A 80 2.01 9.78 4.55
N ASN A 81 3.24 9.29 4.39
CA ASN A 81 4.27 9.46 5.41
C ASN A 81 4.86 10.87 5.39
N HIS A 82 5.26 11.37 6.56
CA HIS A 82 5.88 12.69 6.70
C HIS A 82 7.06 12.90 5.75
N HIS A 83 7.96 11.92 5.63
CA HIS A 83 9.14 12.03 4.76
C HIS A 83 8.79 12.14 3.27
N CYS A 84 7.60 11.69 2.84
CA CYS A 84 7.14 11.81 1.47
C CYS A 84 6.73 13.23 1.09
N GLY A 85 6.22 14.00 2.06
CA GLY A 85 5.86 15.42 1.91
C GLY A 85 6.88 16.40 2.49
N PHE A 86 8.05 15.92 2.91
CA PHE A 86 9.04 16.74 3.61
C PHE A 86 9.45 17.99 2.81
N GLY A 87 9.69 17.83 1.52
CA GLY A 87 10.08 18.96 0.65
C GLY A 87 9.00 20.05 0.57
N GLN A 88 7.73 19.65 0.49
CA GLN A 88 6.59 20.57 0.47
C GLN A 88 6.44 21.30 1.81
N ILE A 89 6.52 20.57 2.92
CA ILE A 89 6.49 21.18 4.26
C ILE A 89 7.64 22.17 4.42
N GLN A 90 8.84 21.80 3.99
CA GLN A 90 10.01 22.67 4.05
C GLN A 90 9.84 23.93 3.19
N SER A 91 9.29 23.81 1.98
CA SER A 91 9.10 24.95 1.08
C SER A 91 8.13 26.01 1.62
N HIS A 92 7.21 25.60 2.49
CA HIS A 92 6.27 26.50 3.18
C HIS A 92 6.77 26.98 4.54
N SER A 93 7.87 26.40 5.07
CA SER A 93 8.41 26.79 6.36
C SER A 93 9.31 28.04 6.25
N SER A 94 9.27 28.88 7.26
CA SER A 94 10.14 30.04 7.44
C SER A 94 10.64 30.12 8.88
N VAL A 95 11.45 31.13 9.20
CA VAL A 95 11.91 31.38 10.57
C VAL A 95 10.75 31.74 11.50
N GLU A 96 9.72 32.41 10.95
CA GLU A 96 8.51 32.82 11.68
C GLU A 96 7.47 31.69 11.77
N HIS A 97 7.52 30.73 10.85
CA HIS A 97 6.56 29.63 10.75
C HIS A 97 7.30 28.32 10.45
N ASP A 98 7.81 27.67 11.47
CA ASP A 98 8.51 26.38 11.35
C ASP A 98 7.53 25.20 11.29
N TYR A 99 6.92 25.00 10.12
CA TYR A 99 5.96 23.90 9.92
C TYR A 99 6.58 22.50 10.00
N LEU A 100 7.92 22.39 9.88
CA LEU A 100 8.60 21.11 10.10
C LEU A 100 8.59 20.70 11.57
N THR A 101 8.71 21.70 12.49
CA THR A 101 8.71 21.46 13.94
C THR A 101 7.30 21.54 14.52
N ASP A 102 6.54 22.56 14.16
CA ASP A 102 5.25 22.88 14.77
C ASP A 102 4.07 22.20 14.08
N GLY A 103 4.28 21.73 12.85
CA GLY A 103 3.22 21.22 11.99
C GLY A 103 2.35 22.34 11.40
N PHE A 104 1.48 21.94 10.49
CA PHE A 104 0.48 22.82 9.88
C PHE A 104 -0.85 22.08 9.76
N TRP A 105 -1.94 22.76 10.07
CA TRP A 105 -3.28 22.20 9.95
C TRP A 105 -4.23 23.21 9.31
N ALA A 106 -4.58 23.01 8.04
CA ALA A 106 -5.64 23.76 7.38
C ALA A 106 -7.00 23.40 8.00
N LYS A 107 -7.76 24.39 8.44
CA LYS A 107 -9.10 24.20 9.02
C LYS A 107 -10.18 24.17 7.95
N THR A 108 -9.92 24.78 6.82
CA THR A 108 -10.80 24.83 5.65
C THR A 108 -9.97 24.62 4.38
N LEU A 109 -10.60 24.27 3.26
CA LEU A 109 -9.92 24.15 1.97
C LEU A 109 -9.24 25.45 1.52
N ALA A 110 -9.75 26.60 1.97
CA ALA A 110 -9.15 27.91 1.66
C ALA A 110 -7.84 28.18 2.44
N ASP A 111 -7.61 27.45 3.53
CA ASP A 111 -6.39 27.55 4.33
C ASP A 111 -5.28 26.64 3.81
N GLU A 112 -5.58 25.73 2.88
CA GLU A 112 -4.60 24.80 2.32
C GLU A 112 -3.53 25.55 1.53
N LEU A 113 -2.26 25.16 1.75
CA LEU A 113 -1.12 25.75 1.05
C LEU A 113 -0.92 25.03 -0.30
N PRO A 114 -0.83 25.76 -1.41
CA PRO A 114 -0.64 25.17 -2.72
C PRO A 114 0.75 24.53 -2.83
N ASN A 115 0.81 23.34 -3.41
CA ASN A 115 2.05 22.62 -3.67
C ASN A 115 2.26 22.51 -5.18
N GLU A 116 3.22 23.26 -5.71
CA GLU A 116 3.59 23.17 -7.12
C GLU A 116 4.24 21.83 -7.42
N ASP A 117 3.98 21.29 -8.61
CA ASP A 117 4.55 20.04 -9.12
C ASP A 117 4.29 18.78 -8.25
N LEU A 118 3.39 18.86 -7.27
CA LEU A 118 2.99 17.71 -6.48
C LEU A 118 1.86 16.96 -7.16
N GLU A 119 2.10 15.69 -7.48
CA GLU A 119 1.13 14.86 -8.19
C GLU A 119 0.95 13.48 -7.55
N VAL A 120 -0.15 12.85 -7.86
CA VAL A 120 -0.41 11.45 -7.52
C VAL A 120 -0.79 10.67 -8.78
N THR A 121 -0.30 9.43 -8.86
CA THR A 121 -0.56 8.55 -10.00
C THR A 121 -1.41 7.37 -9.55
N PHE A 122 -2.59 7.23 -10.16
CA PHE A 122 -3.47 6.08 -9.93
C PHE A 122 -3.17 4.95 -10.91
N ILE A 123 -3.05 3.72 -10.40
CA ILE A 123 -2.94 2.53 -11.25
C ILE A 123 -4.32 2.21 -11.82
N VAL A 124 -4.47 2.39 -13.12
CA VAL A 124 -5.70 2.06 -13.84
C VAL A 124 -5.77 0.57 -14.10
N LYS A 125 -4.68 -0.03 -14.63
CA LYS A 125 -4.62 -1.44 -15.04
C LYS A 125 -3.21 -2.00 -14.91
N ILE A 126 -3.13 -3.28 -14.57
CA ILE A 126 -1.90 -4.09 -14.60
C ILE A 126 -2.12 -5.21 -15.63
N GLU A 127 -1.24 -5.33 -16.59
CA GLU A 127 -1.29 -6.35 -17.66
C GLU A 127 -0.03 -7.20 -17.67
N ASP A 128 -0.20 -8.49 -17.93
CA ASP A 128 0.92 -9.38 -18.25
C ASP A 128 1.26 -9.24 -19.73
N VAL A 129 2.45 -8.76 -20.00
CA VAL A 129 2.98 -8.55 -21.36
C VAL A 129 4.05 -9.57 -21.74
N THR A 130 4.21 -10.64 -20.98
CA THR A 130 5.25 -11.67 -21.18
C THR A 130 5.23 -12.23 -22.60
N THR A 131 4.06 -12.60 -23.10
CA THR A 131 3.93 -13.15 -24.45
C THR A 131 4.27 -12.14 -25.55
N GLN A 132 4.03 -10.86 -25.30
CA GLN A 132 4.32 -9.78 -26.26
C GLN A 132 5.83 -9.48 -26.34
N ILE A 133 6.57 -9.75 -25.26
CA ILE A 133 8.01 -9.50 -25.17
C ILE A 133 8.85 -10.70 -25.63
N LEU A 134 8.37 -11.93 -25.34
CA LEU A 134 9.14 -13.16 -25.60
C LEU A 134 8.85 -13.80 -26.97
N ASN A 135 7.88 -13.33 -27.74
CA ASN A 135 7.59 -13.71 -29.11
C ASN A 135 8.14 -12.67 -30.07
#